data_669dd7201d7403232ae0bf12f26f74b3
#
_entry.id   669dd7201d7403232ae0bf12f26f74b3
#
_cell.length_a   1.000
_cell.length_b   1.000
_cell.length_c   1.000
_cell.angle_alpha   90.00
_cell.angle_beta   90.00
_cell.angle_gamma   90.00
#
_symmetry.space_group_name_H-M   'P 1'
#
loop_
_entity.id
_entity.type
_entity.pdbx_description
1 polymer ?
#
loop_
_entity_poly.entity_id
_entity_poly.type
_entity_poly.pdbx_seq_one_letter_code
_entity_poly.pdbx_strand_id
1 'polypeptide(L)'
;SAEYVGEEANDSKSLVKRFISLSCLIPELLDMVDEKKIAFNPAVELSYLDESQQRDFLEAKNDTQNAPSLSQAQRLKKLAQEGHFSYDVAFAVMGEEKKDELDKVVIKNDTLRKYFPRSYTPKQMEDTIIKLLEQWQRKLQRQNER
;
A
#
# COMPACT_ATOMS: atom_id res chain seq x y z
N SER A 1 -19.68 6.34 31.51
CA SER A 1 -19.03 7.53 32.03
C SER A 1 -19.07 8.68 31.04
N ALA A 2 -19.01 9.91 31.52
CA ALA A 2 -19.06 11.09 30.67
C ALA A 2 -17.85 11.17 29.72
N GLU A 3 -16.70 10.69 30.15
CA GLU A 3 -15.48 10.65 29.32
C GLU A 3 -15.64 9.72 28.13
N TYR A 4 -16.21 8.53 28.36
CA TYR A 4 -16.41 7.55 27.31
C TYR A 4 -17.37 8.08 26.24
N VAL A 5 -18.45 8.71 26.66
CA VAL A 5 -19.42 9.34 25.73
C VAL A 5 -18.76 10.47 24.94
N GLY A 6 -17.87 11.24 25.58
CA GLY A 6 -17.13 12.31 24.92
C GLY A 6 -16.19 11.78 23.84
N GLU A 7 -15.49 10.68 24.10
CA GLU A 7 -14.61 10.05 23.13
C GLU A 7 -15.40 9.50 21.93
N GLU A 8 -16.52 8.84 22.17
CA GLU A 8 -17.39 8.37 21.10
C GLU A 8 -17.91 9.52 20.23
N ALA A 9 -18.29 10.62 20.86
CA ALA A 9 -18.77 11.79 20.13
C ALA A 9 -17.67 12.41 19.26
N ASN A 10 -16.41 12.44 19.75
CA ASN A 10 -15.29 12.94 18.99
C ASN A 10 -14.96 12.01 17.81
N ASP A 11 -14.96 10.71 18.04
CA ASP A 11 -14.74 9.71 16.98
C ASP A 11 -15.84 9.79 15.93
N SER A 12 -17.09 9.95 16.35
CA SER A 12 -18.23 10.11 15.45
C SER A 12 -18.11 11.37 14.60
N LYS A 13 -17.70 12.48 15.19
CA LYS A 13 -17.50 13.75 14.46
C LYS A 13 -16.37 13.62 13.45
N SER A 14 -15.25 12.98 13.82
CA SER A 14 -14.15 12.74 12.93
C SER A 14 -14.57 11.84 11.77
N LEU A 15 -15.32 10.80 12.05
CA LEU A 15 -15.83 9.88 11.03
C LEU A 15 -16.80 10.58 10.09
N VAL A 16 -17.71 11.42 10.60
CA VAL A 16 -18.64 12.19 9.79
C VAL A 16 -17.88 13.14 8.86
N LYS A 17 -16.85 13.82 9.36
CA LYS A 17 -16.00 14.70 8.54
C LYS A 17 -15.36 13.93 7.40
N ARG A 18 -14.87 12.72 7.65
CA ARG A 18 -14.27 11.85 6.63
C ARG A 18 -15.29 11.45 5.58
N PHE A 19 -16.52 11.09 5.98
CA PHE A 19 -17.59 10.77 5.03
C PHE A 19 -17.99 11.99 4.19
N ILE A 20 -18.04 13.17 4.79
CA ILE A 20 -18.30 14.41 4.08
C ILE A 20 -17.18 14.68 3.05
N SER A 21 -15.92 14.44 3.44
CA SER A 21 -14.78 14.58 2.54
C SER A 21 -14.92 13.68 1.33
N LEU A 22 -15.38 12.43 1.51
CA LEU A 22 -15.59 11.52 0.40
C LEU A 22 -16.60 12.07 -0.61
N SER A 23 -17.56 12.88 -0.19
CA SER A 23 -18.52 13.48 -1.11
C SER A 23 -17.87 14.48 -2.09
N CYS A 24 -16.64 14.92 -1.80
CA CYS A 24 -15.88 15.79 -2.69
C CYS A 24 -15.17 15.00 -3.80
N LEU A 25 -15.18 13.67 -3.76
CA LEU A 25 -14.60 12.85 -4.81
C LEU A 25 -15.49 12.83 -6.05
N ILE A 26 -14.86 12.75 -7.23
CA ILE A 26 -15.62 12.55 -8.46
C ILE A 26 -16.31 11.16 -8.39
N PRO A 27 -17.46 11.00 -9.09
CA PRO A 27 -18.24 9.76 -8.99
C PRO A 27 -17.43 8.50 -9.26
N GLU A 28 -16.52 8.55 -10.21
CA GLU A 28 -15.69 7.40 -10.59
C GLU A 28 -14.79 6.94 -9.43
N LEU A 29 -14.19 7.89 -8.69
CA LEU A 29 -13.37 7.57 -7.53
C LEU A 29 -14.22 7.10 -6.36
N LEU A 30 -15.39 7.71 -6.17
CA LEU A 30 -16.31 7.30 -5.12
C LEU A 30 -16.76 5.85 -5.32
N ASP A 31 -17.08 5.48 -6.57
CA ASP A 31 -17.43 4.10 -6.91
C ASP A 31 -16.29 3.13 -6.57
N MET A 32 -15.05 3.53 -6.82
CA MET A 32 -13.88 2.71 -6.47
C MET A 32 -13.73 2.50 -4.97
N VAL A 33 -14.10 3.50 -4.17
CA VAL A 33 -14.10 3.36 -2.71
C VAL A 33 -15.18 2.37 -2.29
N ASP A 34 -16.38 2.48 -2.87
CA ASP A 34 -17.49 1.56 -2.58
C ASP A 34 -17.15 0.13 -2.96
N GLU A 35 -16.42 -0.07 -4.06
CA GLU A 35 -15.97 -1.39 -4.52
C GLU A 35 -14.71 -1.87 -3.79
N LYS A 36 -14.21 -1.12 -2.83
CA LYS A 36 -12.99 -1.41 -2.05
C LYS A 36 -11.72 -1.48 -2.91
N LYS A 37 -11.74 -0.85 -4.07
CA LYS A 37 -10.54 -0.71 -4.91
C LYS A 37 -9.60 0.36 -4.39
N ILE A 38 -10.13 1.35 -3.67
CA ILE A 38 -9.37 2.38 -2.97
C ILE A 38 -9.79 2.30 -1.49
N ALA A 39 -8.81 2.24 -0.59
CA ALA A 39 -9.08 2.19 0.84
C ALA A 39 -9.65 3.53 1.33
N PHE A 40 -10.37 3.50 2.44
CA PHE A 40 -11.07 4.67 2.98
C PHE A 40 -10.12 5.82 3.31
N ASN A 41 -9.05 5.56 4.06
CA ASN A 41 -8.13 6.62 4.49
C ASN A 41 -7.38 7.28 3.32
N PRO A 42 -6.81 6.53 2.36
CA PRO A 42 -6.27 7.16 1.16
C PRO A 42 -7.30 7.98 0.39
N ALA A 43 -8.55 7.50 0.30
CA ALA A 43 -9.60 8.23 -0.40
C ALA A 43 -9.90 9.58 0.24
N VAL A 44 -9.88 9.65 1.58
CA VAL A 44 -10.07 10.92 2.31
C VAL A 44 -8.98 11.92 1.92
N GLU A 45 -7.72 11.47 1.83
CA GLU A 45 -6.61 12.35 1.41
C GLU A 45 -6.81 12.84 -0.02
N LEU A 46 -7.28 11.97 -0.92
CA LEU A 46 -7.53 12.33 -2.31
C LEU A 46 -8.69 13.31 -2.48
N SER A 47 -9.61 13.35 -1.51
CA SER A 47 -10.73 14.27 -1.56
C SER A 47 -10.32 15.75 -1.48
N TYR A 48 -9.10 16.02 -1.04
CA TYR A 48 -8.55 17.38 -1.01
C TYR A 48 -8.05 17.86 -2.38
N LEU A 49 -7.96 16.98 -3.36
CA LEU A 49 -7.63 17.34 -4.72
C LEU A 49 -8.84 17.99 -5.40
N ASP A 50 -8.59 18.94 -6.34
CA ASP A 50 -9.67 19.48 -7.15
C ASP A 50 -10.15 18.45 -8.19
N GLU A 51 -11.22 18.77 -8.91
CA GLU A 51 -11.80 17.84 -9.89
C GLU A 51 -10.79 17.46 -10.98
N SER A 52 -10.06 18.42 -11.50
CA SER A 52 -9.06 18.20 -12.54
C SER A 52 -7.94 17.27 -12.04
N GLN A 53 -7.45 17.50 -10.83
CA GLN A 53 -6.44 16.69 -10.20
C GLN A 53 -6.93 15.26 -9.92
N GLN A 54 -8.17 15.13 -9.49
CA GLN A 54 -8.77 13.81 -9.27
C GLN A 54 -8.90 13.02 -10.56
N ARG A 55 -9.21 13.68 -11.68
CA ARG A 55 -9.28 13.02 -12.99
C ARG A 55 -7.90 12.58 -13.46
N ASP A 56 -6.89 13.41 -13.27
CA ASP A 56 -5.51 13.06 -13.57
C ASP A 56 -5.04 11.87 -12.72
N PHE A 57 -5.40 11.86 -11.43
CA PHE A 57 -5.12 10.73 -10.55
C PHE A 57 -5.82 9.46 -11.03
N LEU A 58 -7.09 9.56 -11.41
CA LEU A 58 -7.85 8.42 -11.90
C LEU A 58 -7.19 7.79 -13.12
N GLU A 59 -6.75 8.63 -14.05
CA GLU A 59 -6.06 8.18 -15.25
C GLU A 59 -4.73 7.49 -14.89
N ALA A 60 -3.95 8.09 -14.00
CA ALA A 60 -2.70 7.50 -13.53
C ALA A 60 -2.92 6.17 -12.82
N LYS A 61 -3.98 6.07 -12.01
CA LYS A 61 -4.34 4.84 -11.32
C LYS A 61 -4.67 3.74 -12.32
N ASN A 62 -5.47 4.06 -13.34
CA ASN A 62 -5.86 3.08 -14.35
C ASN A 62 -4.66 2.64 -15.18
N ASP A 63 -3.77 3.56 -15.52
CA ASP A 63 -2.58 3.26 -16.32
C ASP A 63 -1.56 2.42 -15.56
N THR A 64 -1.41 2.65 -14.25
CA THR A 64 -0.49 1.86 -13.40
C THR A 64 -1.14 0.60 -12.85
N GLN A 65 -2.46 0.53 -12.82
CA GLN A 65 -3.25 -0.55 -12.21
C GLN A 65 -2.91 -0.77 -10.73
N ASN A 66 -2.45 0.28 -10.05
CA ASN A 66 -2.10 0.26 -8.64
C ASN A 66 -3.14 1.01 -7.81
N ALA A 67 -3.37 0.55 -6.58
CA ALA A 67 -4.16 1.29 -5.60
C ALA A 67 -3.21 2.14 -4.75
N PRO A 68 -3.60 3.37 -4.39
CA PRO A 68 -2.72 4.22 -3.59
C PRO A 68 -2.67 3.72 -2.14
N SER A 69 -1.46 3.75 -1.56
CA SER A 69 -1.31 3.62 -0.12
C SER A 69 -1.64 4.95 0.55
N LEU A 70 -1.83 4.93 1.88
CA LEU A 70 -2.05 6.17 2.62
C LEU A 70 -0.89 7.15 2.43
N SER A 71 0.34 6.65 2.48
CA SER A 71 1.54 7.46 2.27
C SER A 71 1.55 8.11 0.89
N GLN A 72 1.23 7.35 -0.16
CA GLN A 72 1.15 7.87 -1.52
C GLN A 72 0.06 8.94 -1.66
N ALA A 73 -1.11 8.69 -1.08
CA ALA A 73 -2.20 9.65 -1.12
C ALA A 73 -1.85 10.96 -0.39
N GLN A 74 -1.17 10.87 0.74
CA GLN A 74 -0.69 12.03 1.49
C GLN A 74 0.35 12.82 0.68
N ARG A 75 1.24 12.15 -0.01
CA ARG A 75 2.23 12.80 -0.89
C ARG A 75 1.55 13.52 -2.04
N LEU A 76 0.56 12.90 -2.67
CA LEU A 76 -0.20 13.52 -3.76
C LEU A 76 -0.95 14.76 -3.28
N LYS A 77 -1.58 14.67 -2.12
CA LYS A 77 -2.26 15.81 -1.50
C LYS A 77 -1.28 16.95 -1.25
N LYS A 78 -0.12 16.67 -0.69
CA LYS A 78 0.91 17.67 -0.42
C LYS A 78 1.39 18.32 -1.70
N LEU A 79 1.68 17.54 -2.73
CA LEU A 79 2.09 18.05 -4.03
C LEU A 79 1.03 18.95 -4.65
N ALA A 80 -0.26 18.58 -4.50
CA ALA A 80 -1.35 19.41 -4.98
C ALA A 80 -1.42 20.75 -4.24
N GLN A 81 -1.24 20.73 -2.91
CA GLN A 81 -1.23 21.96 -2.11
C GLN A 81 -0.06 22.87 -2.45
N GLU A 82 1.06 22.31 -2.86
CA GLU A 82 2.25 23.06 -3.27
C GLU A 82 2.20 23.52 -4.75
N GLY A 83 1.17 23.12 -5.48
CA GLY A 83 1.03 23.47 -6.90
C GLY A 83 1.88 22.63 -7.83
N HIS A 84 2.38 21.49 -7.39
CA HIS A 84 3.26 20.59 -8.17
C HIS A 84 2.56 19.33 -8.66
N PHE A 85 1.24 19.25 -8.55
CA PHE A 85 0.49 18.07 -8.98
C PHE A 85 0.31 18.10 -10.50
N SER A 86 0.55 16.96 -11.15
CA SER A 86 0.26 16.74 -12.57
C SER A 86 0.00 15.24 -12.78
N TYR A 87 -0.51 14.89 -13.96
CA TYR A 87 -0.65 13.49 -14.34
C TYR A 87 0.69 12.75 -14.24
N ASP A 88 1.76 13.34 -14.77
CA ASP A 88 3.09 12.71 -14.75
C ASP A 88 3.58 12.46 -13.33
N VAL A 89 3.34 13.39 -12.42
CA VAL A 89 3.68 13.23 -11.00
C VAL A 89 2.85 12.11 -10.36
N ALA A 90 1.55 12.10 -10.63
CA ALA A 90 0.66 11.05 -10.11
C ALA A 90 1.07 9.69 -10.65
N PHE A 91 1.40 9.58 -11.93
CA PHE A 91 1.87 8.36 -12.55
C PHE A 91 3.16 7.86 -11.87
N ALA A 92 4.11 8.76 -11.64
CA ALA A 92 5.38 8.41 -10.98
C ALA A 92 5.16 7.90 -9.55
N VAL A 93 4.32 8.60 -8.77
CA VAL A 93 4.01 8.19 -7.40
C VAL A 93 3.30 6.84 -7.37
N MET A 94 2.29 6.65 -8.23
CA MET A 94 1.51 5.42 -8.29
C MET A 94 2.32 4.26 -8.85
N GLY A 95 3.32 4.53 -9.68
CA GLY A 95 4.20 3.51 -10.24
C GLY A 95 5.33 3.08 -9.33
N GLU A 96 5.53 3.76 -8.19
CA GLU A 96 6.57 3.37 -7.24
C GLU A 96 6.27 1.99 -6.65
N GLU A 97 7.29 1.14 -6.62
CA GLU A 97 7.18 -0.13 -5.92
C GLU A 97 7.08 0.13 -4.41
N LYS A 98 6.18 -0.59 -3.76
CA LYS A 98 6.04 -0.46 -2.31
C LYS A 98 7.33 -0.94 -1.64
N LYS A 99 7.85 -0.11 -0.75
CA LYS A 99 9.11 -0.36 -0.06
C LYS A 99 9.14 -1.73 0.63
N ASP A 100 7.99 -2.16 1.16
CA ASP A 100 7.85 -3.45 1.82
C ASP A 100 8.03 -4.63 0.85
N GLU A 101 7.69 -4.46 -0.42
CA GLU A 101 7.86 -5.51 -1.42
C GLU A 101 9.31 -5.68 -1.85
N LEU A 102 10.13 -4.62 -1.73
CA LEU A 102 11.56 -4.66 -2.03
C LEU A 102 12.38 -5.28 -0.90
N ASP A 103 11.92 -5.13 0.34
CA ASP A 103 12.67 -5.57 1.53
C ASP A 103 12.24 -6.95 2.03
N LYS A 104 11.19 -7.53 1.45
CA LYS A 104 10.65 -8.81 1.92
C LYS A 104 10.48 -9.79 0.78
N VAL A 105 10.94 -11.01 1.02
CA VAL A 105 10.54 -12.15 0.19
C VAL A 105 9.60 -13.00 1.05
N VAL A 106 8.37 -13.16 0.60
CA VAL A 106 7.37 -13.95 1.33
C VAL A 106 7.11 -15.25 0.58
N ILE A 107 7.34 -16.37 1.26
CA ILE A 107 7.03 -17.70 0.73
C ILE A 107 5.87 -18.25 1.55
N LYS A 108 4.79 -18.65 0.86
CA LYS A 108 3.61 -19.18 1.54
C LYS A 108 3.93 -20.49 2.24
N ASN A 109 3.32 -20.71 3.40
CA ASN A 109 3.51 -21.93 4.16
C ASN A 109 3.15 -23.18 3.35
N ASP A 110 2.13 -23.10 2.50
CA ASP A 110 1.73 -24.24 1.65
C ASP A 110 2.87 -24.67 0.73
N THR A 111 3.61 -23.70 0.18
CA THR A 111 4.78 -23.99 -0.66
C THR A 111 5.91 -24.60 0.14
N LEU A 112 6.20 -24.06 1.33
CA LEU A 112 7.24 -24.57 2.20
C LEU A 112 6.92 -25.99 2.70
N ARG A 113 5.65 -26.30 2.96
CA ARG A 113 5.23 -27.61 3.45
C ARG A 113 5.40 -28.72 2.41
N LYS A 114 5.58 -28.39 1.14
CA LYS A 114 5.95 -29.38 0.11
C LYS A 114 7.34 -29.93 0.31
N TYR A 115 8.23 -29.18 0.97
CA TYR A 115 9.63 -29.52 1.14
C TYR A 115 10.02 -29.89 2.55
N PHE A 116 9.22 -29.45 3.54
CA PHE A 116 9.51 -29.68 4.96
C PHE A 116 8.49 -30.60 5.60
N PRO A 117 8.92 -31.48 6.54
CA PRO A 117 7.98 -32.26 7.32
C PRO A 117 7.06 -31.37 8.17
N ARG A 118 5.87 -31.89 8.48
CA ARG A 118 4.91 -31.16 9.32
C ARG A 118 5.41 -30.88 10.74
N SER A 119 6.38 -31.65 11.19
CA SER A 119 6.97 -31.49 12.53
C SER A 119 7.89 -30.27 12.63
N TYR A 120 8.32 -29.70 11.51
CA TYR A 120 9.21 -28.53 11.53
C TYR A 120 8.46 -27.28 11.96
N THR A 121 9.02 -26.57 12.94
CA THR A 121 8.53 -25.25 13.34
C THR A 121 8.95 -24.20 12.31
N PRO A 122 8.29 -23.03 12.26
CA PRO A 122 8.72 -21.95 11.38
C PRO A 122 10.19 -21.56 11.55
N LYS A 123 10.69 -21.58 12.80
CA LYS A 123 12.10 -21.27 13.08
C LYS A 123 13.03 -22.31 12.47
N GLN A 124 12.68 -23.60 12.59
CA GLN A 124 13.47 -24.69 12.00
C GLN A 124 13.52 -24.59 10.47
N MET A 125 12.40 -24.23 9.85
CA MET A 125 12.35 -24.02 8.41
C MET A 125 13.24 -22.84 8.00
N GLU A 126 13.17 -21.74 8.73
CA GLU A 126 14.00 -20.57 8.47
C GLU A 126 15.49 -20.89 8.60
N ASP A 127 15.89 -21.56 9.68
CA ASP A 127 17.29 -21.94 9.92
C ASP A 127 17.81 -22.83 8.78
N THR A 128 17.01 -23.78 8.33
CA THR A 128 17.37 -24.67 7.22
C THR A 128 17.53 -23.90 5.93
N ILE A 129 16.62 -22.98 5.63
CA ILE A 129 16.69 -22.14 4.43
C ILE A 129 17.98 -21.31 4.43
N ILE A 130 18.32 -20.70 5.57
CA ILE A 130 19.53 -19.88 5.69
C ILE A 130 20.78 -20.74 5.43
N LYS A 131 20.84 -21.95 6.00
CA LYS A 131 21.97 -22.86 5.75
C LYS A 131 22.12 -23.23 4.28
N LEU A 132 21.00 -23.50 3.62
CA LEU A 132 21.00 -23.83 2.18
C LEU A 132 21.46 -22.63 1.35
N LEU A 133 21.03 -21.43 1.71
CA LEU A 133 21.46 -20.21 1.02
C LEU A 133 22.95 -19.95 1.20
N GLU A 134 23.49 -20.21 2.38
CA GLU A 134 24.93 -20.10 2.63
C GLU A 134 25.73 -21.06 1.74
N GLN A 135 25.26 -22.30 1.61
CA GLN A 135 25.90 -23.30 0.73
C GLN A 135 25.84 -22.87 -0.74
N TRP A 136 24.70 -22.35 -1.16
CA TRP A 136 24.51 -21.86 -2.53
C TRP A 136 25.44 -20.68 -2.83
N GLN A 137 25.58 -19.75 -1.89
CA GLN A 137 26.47 -18.61 -2.02
C GLN A 137 27.93 -19.03 -2.19
N ARG A 138 28.36 -20.04 -1.41
CA ARG A 138 29.71 -20.59 -1.52
C ARG A 138 29.97 -21.21 -2.89
N LYS A 139 28.98 -21.92 -3.44
CA LYS A 139 29.06 -22.48 -4.78
C LYS A 139 29.23 -21.40 -5.85
N LEU A 140 28.46 -20.31 -5.72
CA LEU A 140 28.55 -19.19 -6.66
C LEU A 140 29.93 -18.54 -6.61
N GLN A 141 30.50 -18.35 -5.43
CA GLN A 141 31.83 -17.77 -5.25
C GLN A 141 32.90 -18.66 -5.90
N ARG A 142 32.80 -19.98 -5.72
CA ARG A 142 33.72 -20.92 -6.35
C ARG A 142 33.64 -20.88 -7.87
N GLN A 143 32.45 -20.74 -8.43
CA GLN A 143 32.28 -20.64 -9.88
C GLN A 143 32.83 -19.33 -10.43
N ASN A 144 32.75 -18.24 -9.68
CA ASN A 144 33.24 -16.94 -10.09
C ASN A 144 34.77 -16.82 -9.97
N GLU A 145 35.40 -17.63 -9.12
CA GLU A 145 36.85 -17.67 -8.95
C GLU A 145 37.59 -18.46 -10.07
N ARG A 146 36.82 -19.15 -10.89
CA ARG A 146 37.37 -19.85 -12.08
C ARG A 146 37.22 -18.93 -13.30
#